data_b3a8650dbd6972189a2a6a4a851b8142
#
_entry.id   b3a8650dbd6972189a2a6a4a851b8142
#
_cell.length_a   1.000
_cell.length_b   1.000
_cell.length_c   1.000
_cell.angle_alpha   90.00
_cell.angle_beta   90.00
_cell.angle_gamma   90.00
#
_symmetry.space_group_name_H-M   'P 1'
#
loop_
_entity.id
_entity.type
_entity.pdbx_description
1 polymer ?
#
loop_
_entity_poly.entity_id
_entity_poly.type
_entity_poly.pdbx_seq_one_letter_code
_entity_poly.pdbx_strand_id
1 'polypeptide(L)'
;VQEFLKLRNPAWNLVGRVCFHLAENRADLESPFAFLATYTVRLSAHAKAQHLPLGQALREYEGPTNRDRLLSLLLPVQRAAESCAWLKSMVEAGEIYHPLRWTPAEASQFLRDCPQLEQAGIVIRMPAAWPAHRPPRPRVTASVGSVAPAQVGQDALLDFHMDVTLDGESLTAAEIRKLLAATEGLALVRGRWVEVDRGQLSRMIDRFRQAEQTAARDGLSFAEAMRLVAGAQLGPEDAPSEVEADWAQVTAGPWLAQTLKGLRSQQGLEAIDPGKALHGALRPYQQVGMRWLYLLARLRLGACLADDMGLGKTIQVLSLLLVLKNQSTQQGKPSLLVAPASLLANWAAELERFAPSLKAL
;
A
#
# COMPACT_ATOMS: atom_id res chain seq x y z
N VAL A 1 -28.73 11.36 28.61
CA VAL A 1 -27.83 10.31 28.06
C VAL A 1 -28.31 9.90 26.67
N GLN A 2 -29.60 9.58 26.47
CA GLN A 2 -30.15 9.15 25.17
C GLN A 2 -30.06 10.21 24.08
N GLU A 3 -30.32 11.48 24.38
CA GLU A 3 -30.14 12.59 23.43
C GLU A 3 -28.67 12.84 23.09
N PHE A 4 -27.78 12.74 24.05
CA PHE A 4 -26.35 12.87 23.83
C PHE A 4 -25.77 11.77 22.92
N LEU A 5 -26.26 10.53 23.09
CA LEU A 5 -25.87 9.40 22.25
C LEU A 5 -26.40 9.54 20.83
N LYS A 6 -27.63 10.05 20.66
CA LYS A 6 -28.23 10.34 19.34
C LYS A 6 -27.50 11.42 18.58
N LEU A 7 -27.00 12.46 19.25
CA LEU A 7 -26.22 13.54 18.67
C LEU A 7 -24.82 13.08 18.17
N ARG A 8 -24.22 12.12 18.86
CA ARG A 8 -22.91 11.57 18.48
C ARG A 8 -22.92 10.46 17.45
N ASN A 9 -24.01 9.69 17.40
CA ASN A 9 -24.16 8.63 16.39
C ASN A 9 -25.64 8.49 15.99
N PRO A 10 -26.04 9.07 14.86
CA PRO A 10 -27.41 9.01 14.33
C PRO A 10 -27.94 7.58 14.12
N ALA A 11 -27.02 6.61 13.96
CA ALA A 11 -27.36 5.20 13.82
C ALA A 11 -27.96 4.56 15.10
N TRP A 12 -27.88 5.23 16.23
CA TRP A 12 -28.40 4.74 17.51
C TRP A 12 -29.87 5.13 17.72
N ASN A 13 -30.73 4.63 16.87
CA ASN A 13 -32.17 4.85 17.01
C ASN A 13 -32.81 3.77 17.88
N LEU A 14 -33.61 4.18 18.83
CA LEU A 14 -34.31 3.30 19.80
C LEU A 14 -35.41 2.43 19.16
N VAL A 15 -35.88 2.80 17.97
CA VAL A 15 -37.02 2.18 17.29
C VAL A 15 -36.58 1.10 16.28
N GLY A 16 -35.31 1.05 15.93
CA GLY A 16 -34.75 0.17 14.91
C GLY A 16 -33.78 0.91 14.04
N ARG A 17 -33.07 0.18 13.17
CA ARG A 17 -32.12 0.75 12.22
C ARG A 17 -32.52 0.40 10.80
N VAL A 18 -32.45 1.37 9.91
CA VAL A 18 -32.62 1.10 8.50
C VAL A 18 -31.30 0.52 7.98
N CYS A 19 -31.41 -0.56 7.22
CA CYS A 19 -30.29 -1.26 6.60
C CYS A 19 -30.54 -1.34 5.10
N PHE A 20 -29.56 -0.92 4.31
CA PHE A 20 -29.56 -1.14 2.88
C PHE A 20 -28.69 -2.35 2.55
N HIS A 21 -29.24 -3.29 1.82
CA HIS A 21 -28.58 -4.51 1.42
C HIS A 21 -28.33 -4.49 -0.06
N LEU A 22 -27.08 -4.73 -0.45
CA LEU A 22 -26.72 -5.08 -1.81
C LEU A 22 -26.37 -6.56 -1.85
N ALA A 23 -27.02 -7.32 -2.73
CA ALA A 23 -26.75 -8.73 -2.93
C ALA A 23 -26.40 -9.00 -4.38
N GLU A 24 -25.53 -9.99 -4.63
CA GLU A 24 -25.14 -10.42 -5.97
C GLU A 24 -26.12 -11.49 -6.47
N ASN A 25 -26.65 -11.31 -7.67
CA ASN A 25 -27.46 -12.28 -8.39
C ASN A 25 -26.71 -12.78 -9.62
N ARG A 26 -26.06 -13.92 -9.50
CA ARG A 26 -25.25 -14.50 -10.57
C ARG A 26 -26.05 -15.08 -11.75
N ALA A 27 -27.34 -15.26 -11.56
CA ALA A 27 -28.21 -15.82 -12.60
C ALA A 27 -28.65 -14.78 -13.64
N ASP A 28 -28.52 -13.48 -13.34
CA ASP A 28 -28.96 -12.40 -14.20
C ASP A 28 -27.76 -11.51 -14.56
N LEU A 29 -27.34 -11.55 -15.81
CA LEU A 29 -26.20 -10.78 -16.30
C LEU A 29 -26.52 -9.31 -16.61
N GLU A 30 -27.79 -8.99 -16.86
CA GLU A 30 -28.21 -7.61 -17.15
C GLU A 30 -28.41 -6.80 -15.87
N SER A 31 -29.00 -7.44 -14.85
CA SER A 31 -29.22 -6.84 -13.53
C SER A 31 -28.64 -7.76 -12.42
N PRO A 32 -27.30 -7.84 -12.34
CA PRO A 32 -26.62 -8.80 -11.48
C PRO A 32 -26.65 -8.45 -10.00
N PHE A 33 -27.30 -7.37 -9.61
CA PHE A 33 -27.42 -6.93 -8.24
C PHE A 33 -28.89 -6.84 -7.82
N ALA A 34 -29.13 -7.10 -6.55
CA ALA A 34 -30.40 -6.88 -5.90
C ALA A 34 -30.22 -5.91 -4.73
N PHE A 35 -31.03 -4.86 -4.73
CA PHE A 35 -31.11 -3.93 -3.62
C PHE A 35 -32.36 -4.19 -2.78
N LEU A 36 -32.20 -4.12 -1.46
CA LEU A 36 -33.29 -4.25 -0.51
C LEU A 36 -33.07 -3.34 0.70
N ALA A 37 -34.02 -2.48 0.97
CA ALA A 37 -34.05 -1.74 2.22
C ALA A 37 -34.84 -2.55 3.29
N THR A 38 -34.23 -2.70 4.45
CA THR A 38 -34.81 -3.39 5.60
C THR A 38 -34.73 -2.53 6.85
N TYR A 39 -35.47 -2.91 7.89
CA TYR A 39 -35.29 -2.35 9.21
C TYR A 39 -35.13 -3.47 10.24
N THR A 40 -34.42 -3.17 11.31
CA THR A 40 -34.27 -4.10 12.44
C THR A 40 -35.28 -3.80 13.49
N VAL A 41 -36.09 -4.80 13.86
CA VAL A 41 -36.95 -4.72 15.02
C VAL A 41 -36.10 -5.02 16.25
N ARG A 42 -36.34 -4.26 17.34
CA ARG A 42 -35.66 -4.47 18.62
C ARG A 42 -36.13 -5.77 19.24
N LEU A 43 -35.33 -6.80 19.15
CA LEU A 43 -35.53 -8.05 19.86
C LEU A 43 -34.91 -7.96 21.26
N SER A 44 -35.48 -8.72 22.20
CA SER A 44 -34.96 -8.88 23.56
C SER A 44 -33.47 -9.20 23.55
N ALA A 45 -32.76 -8.94 24.63
CA ALA A 45 -31.30 -9.05 24.75
C ALA A 45 -30.69 -10.41 24.32
N HIS A 46 -31.49 -11.41 24.01
CA HIS A 46 -31.06 -12.79 23.71
C HIS A 46 -31.43 -13.31 22.31
N ALA A 47 -32.10 -12.50 21.46
CA ALA A 47 -32.51 -12.94 20.13
C ALA A 47 -31.70 -12.28 19.02
N LYS A 48 -31.39 -13.01 17.92
CA LYS A 48 -30.75 -12.46 16.72
C LYS A 48 -31.64 -11.36 16.13
N ALA A 49 -31.02 -10.23 15.76
CA ALA A 49 -31.72 -9.14 15.12
C ALA A 49 -32.44 -9.62 13.84
N GLN A 50 -33.76 -9.43 13.80
CA GLN A 50 -34.57 -9.78 12.64
C GLN A 50 -34.61 -8.58 11.67
N HIS A 51 -34.29 -8.82 10.42
CA HIS A 51 -34.37 -7.84 9.35
C HIS A 51 -35.69 -8.03 8.59
N LEU A 52 -36.55 -7.04 8.62
CA LEU A 52 -37.80 -7.03 7.89
C LEU A 52 -37.77 -6.03 6.75
N PRO A 53 -38.40 -6.30 5.60
CA PRO A 53 -38.49 -5.33 4.51
C PRO A 53 -39.05 -3.98 4.99
N LEU A 54 -38.46 -2.88 4.49
CA LEU A 54 -38.86 -1.54 4.93
C LEU A 54 -40.33 -1.23 4.61
N GLY A 55 -40.88 -1.81 3.54
CA GLY A 55 -42.31 -1.73 3.20
C GLY A 55 -43.24 -2.35 4.24
N GLN A 56 -42.75 -3.32 5.05
CA GLN A 56 -43.53 -3.88 6.14
C GLN A 56 -43.65 -2.88 7.29
N ALA A 57 -42.68 -2.01 7.52
CA ALA A 57 -42.76 -0.96 8.54
C ALA A 57 -43.93 0.01 8.29
N LEU A 58 -44.22 0.31 7.03
CA LEU A 58 -45.37 1.13 6.67
C LEU A 58 -46.68 0.53 7.16
N ARG A 59 -46.84 -0.80 7.06
CA ARG A 59 -48.03 -1.54 7.49
C ARG A 59 -48.10 -1.70 9.02
N GLU A 60 -46.97 -2.01 9.66
CA GLU A 60 -46.91 -2.23 11.12
C GLU A 60 -47.10 -0.95 11.93
N TYR A 61 -46.61 0.18 11.39
CA TYR A 61 -46.73 1.48 12.04
C TYR A 61 -47.85 2.34 11.43
N GLU A 62 -48.81 1.74 10.74
CA GLU A 62 -50.02 2.38 10.24
C GLU A 62 -50.91 2.76 11.42
N GLY A 63 -51.17 4.07 11.58
CA GLY A 63 -52.07 4.60 12.64
C GLY A 63 -51.48 5.78 13.39
N PRO A 64 -52.33 6.61 13.99
CA PRO A 64 -51.95 7.90 14.60
C PRO A 64 -50.98 7.73 15.78
N THR A 65 -51.08 6.63 16.53
CA THR A 65 -50.24 6.37 17.73
C THR A 65 -48.80 5.97 17.39
N ASN A 66 -48.54 5.49 16.17
CA ASN A 66 -47.22 4.99 15.75
C ASN A 66 -46.52 5.93 14.75
N ARG A 67 -47.16 7.02 14.35
CA ARG A 67 -46.63 7.95 13.35
C ARG A 67 -45.26 8.50 13.69
N ASP A 68 -45.03 8.90 14.94
CA ASP A 68 -43.73 9.43 15.39
C ASP A 68 -42.63 8.37 15.35
N ARG A 69 -42.97 7.10 15.57
CA ARG A 69 -42.03 5.99 15.45
C ARG A 69 -41.63 5.75 14.00
N LEU A 70 -42.59 5.78 13.08
CA LEU A 70 -42.34 5.64 11.65
C LEU A 70 -41.47 6.81 11.13
N LEU A 71 -41.81 8.04 11.48
CA LEU A 71 -41.02 9.22 11.13
C LEU A 71 -39.59 9.12 11.67
N SER A 72 -39.42 8.68 12.92
CA SER A 72 -38.11 8.46 13.52
C SER A 72 -37.30 7.37 12.80
N LEU A 73 -37.96 6.30 12.33
CA LEU A 73 -37.32 5.23 11.56
C LEU A 73 -36.87 5.73 10.16
N LEU A 74 -37.69 6.53 9.49
CA LEU A 74 -37.42 7.01 8.13
C LEU A 74 -36.52 8.25 8.08
N LEU A 75 -36.30 8.93 9.20
CA LEU A 75 -35.46 10.13 9.27
C LEU A 75 -34.05 9.95 8.65
N PRO A 76 -33.31 8.84 8.89
CA PRO A 76 -32.04 8.61 8.21
C PRO A 76 -32.16 8.54 6.68
N VAL A 77 -33.24 7.94 6.18
CA VAL A 77 -33.50 7.85 4.73
C VAL A 77 -33.80 9.23 4.13
N GLN A 78 -34.57 10.05 4.81
CA GLN A 78 -34.85 11.42 4.39
C GLN A 78 -33.58 12.28 4.33
N ARG A 79 -32.76 12.21 5.40
CA ARG A 79 -31.46 12.91 5.44
C ARG A 79 -30.52 12.47 4.31
N ALA A 80 -30.44 11.18 4.04
CA ALA A 80 -29.65 10.66 2.95
C ALA A 80 -30.21 11.11 1.58
N ALA A 81 -31.51 11.18 1.41
CA ALA A 81 -32.16 11.64 0.19
C ALA A 81 -31.92 13.12 -0.11
N GLU A 82 -31.60 13.95 0.88
CA GLU A 82 -31.20 15.35 0.68
C GLU A 82 -29.86 15.48 -0.07
N SER A 83 -28.96 14.49 0.13
CA SER A 83 -27.63 14.48 -0.49
C SER A 83 -27.51 13.55 -1.69
N CYS A 84 -28.37 12.53 -1.80
CA CYS A 84 -28.32 11.49 -2.83
C CYS A 84 -29.55 11.58 -3.75
N ALA A 85 -29.39 12.16 -4.95
CA ALA A 85 -30.48 12.40 -5.89
C ALA A 85 -31.23 11.11 -6.31
N TRP A 86 -30.52 10.01 -6.55
CA TRP A 86 -31.10 8.71 -6.89
C TRP A 86 -31.98 8.16 -5.75
N LEU A 87 -31.51 8.33 -4.49
CA LEU A 87 -32.28 7.88 -3.33
C LEU A 87 -33.56 8.73 -3.15
N LYS A 88 -33.45 10.03 -3.38
CA LYS A 88 -34.61 10.92 -3.36
C LYS A 88 -35.67 10.48 -4.37
N SER A 89 -35.26 10.20 -5.61
CA SER A 89 -36.15 9.69 -6.66
C SER A 89 -36.83 8.38 -6.27
N MET A 90 -36.05 7.43 -5.71
CA MET A 90 -36.59 6.15 -5.24
C MET A 90 -37.58 6.29 -4.07
N VAL A 91 -37.35 7.25 -3.16
CA VAL A 91 -38.26 7.54 -2.05
C VAL A 91 -39.56 8.16 -2.57
N GLU A 92 -39.47 9.11 -3.48
CA GLU A 92 -40.63 9.77 -4.10
C GLU A 92 -41.47 8.80 -4.93
N ALA A 93 -40.84 7.89 -5.66
CA ALA A 93 -41.50 6.83 -6.42
C ALA A 93 -42.02 5.67 -5.57
N GLY A 94 -41.64 5.60 -4.29
CA GLY A 94 -41.98 4.49 -3.40
C GLY A 94 -41.22 3.18 -3.67
N GLU A 95 -40.25 3.19 -4.56
CA GLU A 95 -39.48 2.01 -4.97
C GLU A 95 -38.60 1.46 -3.84
N ILE A 96 -38.16 2.31 -2.91
CA ILE A 96 -37.33 1.91 -1.75
C ILE A 96 -38.00 0.86 -0.85
N TYR A 97 -39.33 0.74 -0.91
CA TYR A 97 -40.08 -0.20 -0.10
C TYR A 97 -40.15 -1.61 -0.70
N HIS A 98 -39.60 -1.80 -1.91
CA HIS A 98 -39.64 -3.04 -2.66
C HIS A 98 -38.21 -3.54 -2.95
N PRO A 99 -38.01 -4.85 -3.15
CA PRO A 99 -36.76 -5.35 -3.70
C PRO A 99 -36.57 -4.86 -5.13
N LEU A 100 -35.41 -4.34 -5.45
CA LEU A 100 -35.07 -3.83 -6.77
C LEU A 100 -33.97 -4.65 -7.42
N ARG A 101 -34.04 -4.76 -8.74
CA ARG A 101 -32.96 -5.34 -9.56
C ARG A 101 -32.12 -4.19 -10.05
N TRP A 102 -30.83 -4.27 -9.79
CA TRP A 102 -29.88 -3.21 -10.14
C TRP A 102 -28.86 -3.65 -11.18
N THR A 103 -28.58 -2.77 -12.08
CA THR A 103 -27.46 -2.83 -13.01
C THR A 103 -26.12 -2.57 -12.30
N PRO A 104 -24.98 -2.93 -12.94
CA PRO A 104 -23.65 -2.57 -12.40
C PRO A 104 -23.46 -1.07 -12.17
N ALA A 105 -24.10 -0.23 -13.00
CA ALA A 105 -24.01 1.24 -12.85
C ALA A 105 -24.72 1.74 -11.59
N GLU A 106 -25.91 1.24 -11.30
CA GLU A 106 -26.68 1.60 -10.09
C GLU A 106 -25.98 1.09 -8.83
N ALA A 107 -25.46 -0.14 -8.84
CA ALA A 107 -24.66 -0.67 -7.74
C ALA A 107 -23.37 0.14 -7.52
N SER A 108 -22.72 0.60 -8.58
CA SER A 108 -21.54 1.47 -8.48
C SER A 108 -21.88 2.85 -7.91
N GLN A 109 -23.02 3.44 -8.29
CA GLN A 109 -23.49 4.69 -7.73
C GLN A 109 -23.72 4.54 -6.20
N PHE A 110 -24.41 3.46 -5.82
CA PHE A 110 -24.61 3.13 -4.40
C PHE A 110 -23.28 3.03 -3.63
N LEU A 111 -22.28 2.35 -4.20
CA LEU A 111 -20.95 2.21 -3.57
C LEU A 111 -20.25 3.55 -3.36
N ARG A 112 -20.37 4.47 -4.30
CA ARG A 112 -19.81 5.83 -4.17
C ARG A 112 -20.45 6.62 -3.03
N ASP A 113 -21.76 6.45 -2.86
CA ASP A 113 -22.53 7.23 -1.90
C ASP A 113 -22.62 6.56 -0.51
N CYS A 114 -22.08 5.35 -0.33
CA CYS A 114 -22.04 4.66 0.97
C CYS A 114 -21.59 5.54 2.14
N PRO A 115 -20.49 6.33 2.04
CA PRO A 115 -20.08 7.18 3.17
C PRO A 115 -21.14 8.19 3.59
N GLN A 116 -21.88 8.76 2.64
CA GLN A 116 -22.95 9.72 2.91
C GLN A 116 -24.16 9.02 3.53
N LEU A 117 -24.49 7.83 3.05
CA LEU A 117 -25.58 7.01 3.61
C LEU A 117 -25.29 6.60 5.07
N GLU A 118 -24.06 6.20 5.35
CA GLU A 118 -23.61 5.85 6.72
C GLU A 118 -23.61 7.08 7.64
N GLN A 119 -23.20 8.23 7.17
CA GLN A 119 -23.27 9.50 7.92
C GLN A 119 -24.71 9.89 8.25
N ALA A 120 -25.65 9.61 7.37
CA ALA A 120 -27.06 9.80 7.63
C ALA A 120 -27.65 8.82 8.66
N GLY A 121 -26.93 7.74 8.98
CA GLY A 121 -27.30 6.73 9.97
C GLY A 121 -27.90 5.45 9.39
N ILE A 122 -27.73 5.23 8.08
CA ILE A 122 -28.13 3.98 7.41
C ILE A 122 -27.01 2.94 7.57
N VAL A 123 -27.39 1.71 7.88
CA VAL A 123 -26.45 0.59 7.96
C VAL A 123 -26.33 -0.08 6.59
N ILE A 124 -25.13 -0.17 6.06
CA ILE A 124 -24.88 -0.78 4.76
C ILE A 124 -24.48 -2.26 4.93
N ARG A 125 -25.05 -3.12 4.11
CA ARG A 125 -24.77 -4.55 4.03
C ARG A 125 -24.37 -4.91 2.61
N MET A 126 -23.12 -5.33 2.45
CA MET A 126 -22.53 -5.70 1.16
C MET A 126 -22.54 -7.23 0.96
N PRO A 127 -22.38 -7.71 -0.29
CA PRO A 127 -22.17 -9.12 -0.57
C PRO A 127 -21.02 -9.69 0.27
N ALA A 128 -21.22 -10.89 0.82
CA ALA A 128 -20.21 -11.55 1.66
C ALA A 128 -18.90 -11.86 0.92
N ALA A 129 -18.93 -11.90 -0.41
CA ALA A 129 -17.76 -12.11 -1.25
C ALA A 129 -16.84 -10.87 -1.37
N TRP A 130 -17.26 -9.70 -0.87
CA TRP A 130 -16.50 -8.46 -0.97
C TRP A 130 -15.71 -8.20 0.33
N PRO A 131 -14.37 -8.36 0.31
CA PRO A 131 -13.54 -8.06 1.45
C PRO A 131 -13.65 -6.57 1.80
N ALA A 132 -13.64 -6.25 3.10
CA ALA A 132 -13.77 -4.87 3.61
C ALA A 132 -15.01 -4.10 3.09
N HIS A 133 -16.11 -4.80 2.77
CA HIS A 133 -17.37 -4.23 2.29
C HIS A 133 -17.27 -3.47 0.95
N ARG A 134 -16.21 -3.72 0.17
CA ARG A 134 -16.02 -3.18 -1.18
C ARG A 134 -15.54 -4.25 -2.15
N PRO A 135 -15.91 -4.16 -3.45
CA PRO A 135 -15.32 -5.03 -4.46
C PRO A 135 -13.80 -4.76 -4.56
N PRO A 136 -13.02 -5.78 -4.94
CA PRO A 136 -11.61 -5.59 -5.19
C PRO A 136 -11.39 -4.57 -6.32
N ARG A 137 -10.23 -3.90 -6.28
CA ARG A 137 -9.81 -2.91 -7.28
C ARG A 137 -8.54 -3.39 -7.98
N PRO A 138 -8.42 -3.20 -9.30
CA PRO A 138 -7.16 -3.41 -9.97
C PRO A 138 -6.14 -2.36 -9.48
N ARG A 139 -4.92 -2.80 -9.23
CA ARG A 139 -3.81 -1.93 -8.81
C ARG A 139 -2.69 -2.02 -9.81
N VAL A 140 -2.07 -0.88 -10.12
CA VAL A 140 -0.81 -0.86 -10.85
C VAL A 140 0.31 -1.08 -9.83
N THR A 141 1.01 -2.20 -9.96
CA THR A 141 2.15 -2.53 -9.10
C THR A 141 3.44 -2.38 -9.88
N ALA A 142 4.47 -1.83 -9.25
CA ALA A 142 5.80 -1.82 -9.81
C ALA A 142 6.76 -2.54 -8.85
N SER A 143 7.65 -3.35 -9.38
CA SER A 143 8.78 -3.93 -8.66
C SER A 143 10.07 -3.28 -9.12
N VAL A 144 10.92 -2.92 -8.17
CA VAL A 144 12.20 -2.25 -8.43
C VAL A 144 13.32 -3.06 -7.81
N GLY A 145 14.37 -3.33 -8.60
CA GLY A 145 15.55 -4.07 -8.13
C GLY A 145 15.23 -5.55 -7.87
N SER A 146 14.67 -6.21 -8.86
CA SER A 146 14.43 -7.66 -8.80
C SER A 146 15.71 -8.46 -8.98
N VAL A 147 16.62 -7.95 -9.83
CA VAL A 147 17.92 -8.57 -10.14
C VAL A 147 19.05 -7.67 -9.65
N ALA A 148 20.16 -8.29 -9.22
CA ALA A 148 21.35 -7.55 -8.86
C ALA A 148 21.89 -6.78 -10.10
N PRO A 149 22.13 -5.46 -10.00
CA PRO A 149 22.65 -4.71 -11.11
C PRO A 149 24.08 -5.18 -11.46
N ALA A 150 24.45 -5.09 -12.73
CA ALA A 150 25.79 -5.48 -13.20
C ALA A 150 26.91 -4.70 -12.50
N GLN A 151 26.65 -3.46 -12.14
CA GLN A 151 27.53 -2.64 -11.29
C GLN A 151 26.73 -2.14 -10.10
N VAL A 152 27.22 -2.40 -8.88
CA VAL A 152 26.60 -1.94 -7.64
C VAL A 152 27.15 -0.57 -7.29
N GLY A 153 26.30 0.43 -7.05
CA GLY A 153 26.73 1.78 -6.69
C GLY A 153 25.62 2.82 -6.85
N GLN A 154 25.94 4.09 -6.62
CA GLN A 154 24.99 5.21 -6.84
C GLN A 154 24.49 5.26 -8.28
N ASP A 155 25.37 4.89 -9.23
CA ASP A 155 25.09 4.82 -10.67
C ASP A 155 24.60 3.42 -11.08
N ALA A 156 24.29 2.55 -10.12
CA ALA A 156 23.74 1.24 -10.39
C ALA A 156 22.34 1.40 -10.96
N LEU A 157 22.15 0.88 -12.16
CA LEU A 157 20.86 0.91 -12.84
C LEU A 157 20.05 -0.30 -12.39
N LEU A 158 18.96 -0.03 -11.70
CA LEU A 158 18.02 -1.05 -11.23
C LEU A 158 16.95 -1.29 -12.28
N ASP A 159 16.52 -2.54 -12.37
CA ASP A 159 15.35 -2.93 -13.15
C ASP A 159 14.09 -2.35 -12.52
N PHE A 160 13.19 -1.91 -13.38
CA PHE A 160 11.84 -1.48 -13.02
C PHE A 160 10.86 -2.27 -13.87
N HIS A 161 9.96 -2.97 -13.23
CA HIS A 161 8.95 -3.77 -13.91
C HIS A 161 7.56 -3.39 -13.41
N MET A 162 6.68 -3.07 -14.36
CA MET A 162 5.29 -2.71 -14.07
C MET A 162 4.36 -3.89 -14.35
N ASP A 163 3.40 -4.09 -13.47
CA ASP A 163 2.31 -5.04 -13.65
C ASP A 163 0.97 -4.45 -13.19
N VAL A 164 -0.13 -4.96 -13.70
CA VAL A 164 -1.46 -4.63 -13.20
C VAL A 164 -2.00 -5.87 -12.49
N THR A 165 -2.29 -5.73 -11.21
CA THR A 165 -2.68 -6.84 -10.35
C THR A 165 -4.11 -6.67 -9.83
N LEU A 166 -4.77 -7.79 -9.57
CA LEU A 166 -6.04 -7.89 -8.87
C LEU A 166 -5.87 -8.88 -7.71
N ASP A 167 -6.05 -8.44 -6.47
CA ASP A 167 -5.81 -9.25 -5.26
C ASP A 167 -4.41 -9.91 -5.22
N GLY A 168 -3.40 -9.24 -5.82
CA GLY A 168 -2.03 -9.73 -5.89
C GLY A 168 -1.73 -10.66 -7.07
N GLU A 169 -2.72 -11.00 -7.90
CA GLU A 169 -2.54 -11.78 -9.13
C GLU A 169 -2.43 -10.86 -10.35
N SER A 170 -1.45 -11.11 -11.20
CA SER A 170 -1.23 -10.35 -12.44
C SER A 170 -2.38 -10.54 -13.44
N LEU A 171 -2.82 -9.43 -14.01
CA LEU A 171 -3.82 -9.41 -15.07
C LEU A 171 -3.15 -9.51 -16.44
N THR A 172 -3.76 -10.29 -17.31
CA THR A 172 -3.33 -10.41 -18.72
C THR A 172 -3.63 -9.12 -19.49
N ALA A 173 -2.89 -8.88 -20.58
CA ALA A 173 -3.14 -7.73 -21.45
C ALA A 173 -4.57 -7.69 -22.04
N ALA A 174 -5.20 -8.87 -22.20
CA ALA A 174 -6.60 -8.97 -22.64
C ALA A 174 -7.57 -8.52 -21.54
N GLU A 175 -7.32 -8.90 -20.28
CA GLU A 175 -8.13 -8.49 -19.13
C GLU A 175 -7.99 -6.99 -18.86
N ILE A 176 -6.78 -6.45 -18.95
CA ILE A 176 -6.53 -5.00 -18.80
C ILE A 176 -7.29 -4.23 -19.90
N ARG A 177 -7.22 -4.67 -21.16
CA ARG A 177 -8.00 -4.05 -22.25
C ARG A 177 -9.51 -4.12 -22.00
N LYS A 178 -10.01 -5.25 -21.48
CA LYS A 178 -11.42 -5.40 -21.11
C LYS A 178 -11.83 -4.43 -19.99
N LEU A 179 -10.98 -4.25 -18.98
CA LEU A 179 -11.21 -3.29 -17.90
C LEU A 179 -11.24 -1.86 -18.41
N LEU A 180 -10.31 -1.48 -19.29
CA LEU A 180 -10.25 -0.14 -19.88
C LEU A 180 -11.38 0.11 -20.89
N ALA A 181 -11.98 -0.92 -21.47
CA ALA A 181 -13.13 -0.82 -22.37
C ALA A 181 -14.48 -0.90 -21.62
N ALA A 182 -14.49 -1.36 -20.37
CA ALA A 182 -15.70 -1.44 -19.56
C ALA A 182 -16.27 -0.04 -19.27
N THR A 183 -17.55 0.05 -19.02
CA THR A 183 -18.18 1.25 -18.45
C THR A 183 -17.64 1.50 -17.04
N GLU A 184 -17.51 2.77 -16.65
CA GLU A 184 -17.11 3.12 -15.29
C GLU A 184 -18.01 2.44 -14.26
N GLY A 185 -17.42 1.96 -13.20
CA GLY A 185 -18.13 1.39 -12.07
C GLY A 185 -17.73 -0.05 -11.76
N LEU A 186 -18.57 -1.02 -12.10
CA LEU A 186 -18.34 -2.42 -11.81
C LEU A 186 -18.16 -3.23 -13.10
N ALA A 187 -17.10 -4.01 -13.16
CA ALA A 187 -16.81 -4.93 -14.27
C ALA A 187 -16.63 -6.36 -13.75
N LEU A 188 -17.01 -7.35 -14.56
CA LEU A 188 -16.83 -8.75 -14.23
C LEU A 188 -15.50 -9.26 -14.80
N VAL A 189 -14.56 -9.63 -13.91
CA VAL A 189 -13.24 -10.19 -14.25
C VAL A 189 -13.08 -11.52 -13.53
N ARG A 190 -12.77 -12.59 -14.25
CA ARG A 190 -12.59 -13.95 -13.69
C ARG A 190 -13.77 -14.39 -12.79
N GLY A 191 -15.01 -13.99 -13.16
CA GLY A 191 -16.20 -14.32 -12.37
C GLY A 191 -16.36 -13.55 -11.06
N ARG A 192 -15.59 -12.47 -10.85
CA ARG A 192 -15.69 -11.58 -9.69
C ARG A 192 -16.00 -10.15 -10.14
N TRP A 193 -16.82 -9.45 -9.40
CA TRP A 193 -17.06 -8.04 -9.61
C TRP A 193 -15.89 -7.23 -9.08
N VAL A 194 -15.42 -6.31 -9.89
CA VAL A 194 -14.24 -5.46 -9.67
C VAL A 194 -14.66 -4.01 -9.85
N GLU A 195 -14.30 -3.16 -8.92
CA GLU A 195 -14.52 -1.72 -9.05
C GLU A 195 -13.49 -1.12 -10.02
N VAL A 196 -13.96 -0.46 -11.07
CA VAL A 196 -13.13 0.11 -12.12
C VAL A 196 -13.38 1.61 -12.23
N ASP A 197 -12.34 2.37 -11.97
CA ASP A 197 -12.23 3.77 -12.38
C ASP A 197 -11.27 3.83 -13.57
N ARG A 198 -11.84 3.94 -14.77
CA ARG A 198 -11.11 3.95 -16.04
C ARG A 198 -10.10 5.08 -16.11
N GLY A 199 -10.50 6.27 -15.64
CA GLY A 199 -9.66 7.46 -15.69
C GLY A 199 -8.44 7.32 -14.80
N GLN A 200 -8.61 6.83 -13.58
CA GLN A 200 -7.51 6.58 -12.64
C GLN A 200 -6.61 5.44 -13.12
N LEU A 201 -7.20 4.31 -13.51
CA LEU A 201 -6.42 3.15 -13.97
C LEU A 201 -5.58 3.49 -15.21
N SER A 202 -6.16 4.18 -16.22
CA SER A 202 -5.42 4.61 -17.41
C SER A 202 -4.27 5.55 -17.07
N ARG A 203 -4.53 6.58 -16.26
CA ARG A 203 -3.48 7.52 -15.82
C ARG A 203 -2.34 6.80 -15.09
N MET A 204 -2.66 5.87 -14.20
CA MET A 204 -1.64 5.12 -13.47
C MET A 204 -0.82 4.22 -14.41
N ILE A 205 -1.49 3.49 -15.31
CA ILE A 205 -0.80 2.65 -16.31
C ILE A 205 0.14 3.50 -17.18
N ASP A 206 -0.32 4.64 -17.69
CA ASP A 206 0.49 5.50 -18.56
C ASP A 206 1.69 6.08 -17.81
N ARG A 207 1.49 6.53 -16.57
CA ARG A 207 2.54 7.06 -15.71
C ARG A 207 3.62 6.00 -15.39
N PHE A 208 3.20 4.79 -15.00
CA PHE A 208 4.14 3.71 -14.68
C PHE A 208 4.83 3.17 -15.93
N ARG A 209 4.14 3.11 -17.08
CA ARG A 209 4.77 2.74 -18.36
C ARG A 209 5.82 3.76 -18.80
N GLN A 210 5.55 5.03 -18.62
CA GLN A 210 6.54 6.08 -18.90
C GLN A 210 7.75 5.95 -17.98
N ALA A 211 7.55 5.66 -16.70
CA ALA A 211 8.64 5.39 -15.76
C ALA A 211 9.45 4.14 -16.15
N GLU A 212 8.79 3.05 -16.56
CA GLU A 212 9.44 1.83 -17.03
C GLU A 212 10.29 2.10 -18.29
N GLN A 213 9.77 2.87 -19.24
CA GLN A 213 10.52 3.28 -20.45
C GLN A 213 11.73 4.17 -20.10
N THR A 214 11.57 5.11 -19.18
CA THR A 214 12.67 5.96 -18.71
C THR A 214 13.71 5.12 -17.99
N ALA A 215 13.29 4.23 -17.10
CA ALA A 215 14.20 3.31 -16.42
C ALA A 215 14.92 2.35 -17.38
N ALA A 216 14.25 1.89 -18.44
CA ALA A 216 14.87 1.04 -19.46
C ALA A 216 15.92 1.80 -20.31
N ARG A 217 15.70 3.09 -20.55
CA ARG A 217 16.60 3.93 -21.37
C ARG A 217 17.76 4.52 -20.57
N ASP A 218 17.45 5.13 -19.45
CA ASP A 218 18.39 5.94 -18.67
C ASP A 218 18.84 5.19 -17.39
N GLY A 219 18.14 4.11 -17.04
CA GLY A 219 18.30 3.37 -15.79
C GLY A 219 17.62 4.05 -14.61
N LEU A 220 17.40 3.30 -13.53
CA LEU A 220 16.89 3.82 -12.26
C LEU A 220 17.99 3.74 -11.21
N SER A 221 18.43 4.87 -10.70
CA SER A 221 19.46 4.91 -9.67
C SER A 221 18.95 4.30 -8.35
N PHE A 222 19.88 3.80 -7.52
CA PHE A 222 19.54 3.27 -6.19
C PHE A 222 18.80 4.30 -5.32
N ALA A 223 19.19 5.56 -5.38
CA ALA A 223 18.55 6.63 -4.61
C ALA A 223 17.11 6.92 -5.07
N GLU A 224 16.85 6.86 -6.37
CA GLU A 224 15.49 6.99 -6.93
C GLU A 224 14.64 5.80 -6.57
N ALA A 225 15.16 4.57 -6.69
CA ALA A 225 14.49 3.35 -6.27
C ALA A 225 14.09 3.39 -4.80
N MET A 226 14.99 3.85 -3.92
CA MET A 226 14.71 4.02 -2.51
C MET A 226 13.58 5.02 -2.24
N ARG A 227 13.58 6.14 -2.96
CA ARG A 227 12.50 7.14 -2.85
C ARG A 227 11.16 6.56 -3.30
N LEU A 228 11.14 5.83 -4.41
CA LEU A 228 9.93 5.19 -4.92
C LEU A 228 9.36 4.15 -3.95
N VAL A 229 10.20 3.28 -3.40
CA VAL A 229 9.79 2.28 -2.41
C VAL A 229 9.33 2.92 -1.09
N ALA A 230 9.88 4.10 -0.76
CA ALA A 230 9.44 4.89 0.40
C ALA A 230 8.14 5.69 0.15
N GLY A 231 7.52 5.56 -1.03
CA GLY A 231 6.27 6.24 -1.38
C GLY A 231 6.46 7.61 -2.05
N ALA A 232 7.69 7.97 -2.44
CA ALA A 232 7.92 9.17 -3.24
C ALA A 232 7.45 8.97 -4.68
N GLN A 233 7.07 10.06 -5.34
CA GLN A 233 6.51 10.00 -6.69
C GLN A 233 7.55 9.86 -7.80
N LEU A 234 7.07 9.32 -8.93
CA LEU A 234 7.73 9.33 -10.23
C LEU A 234 7.44 10.65 -10.97
N GLY A 235 8.01 11.78 -10.51
CA GLY A 235 7.90 13.06 -11.22
C GLY A 235 7.86 14.28 -10.30
N PRO A 236 8.05 15.48 -10.86
CA PRO A 236 8.18 16.73 -10.09
C PRO A 236 6.87 17.37 -9.64
N GLU A 237 5.70 16.87 -10.05
CA GLU A 237 4.41 17.51 -9.78
C GLU A 237 3.49 16.64 -8.90
N ASP A 238 2.96 17.27 -7.86
CA ASP A 238 1.87 16.92 -6.94
C ASP A 238 2.03 15.70 -6.02
N ALA A 239 1.83 15.96 -4.72
CA ALA A 239 1.70 14.90 -3.71
C ALA A 239 0.55 13.96 -4.06
N PRO A 240 0.70 12.61 -3.91
CA PRO A 240 -0.38 11.69 -4.20
C PRO A 240 -1.57 12.06 -3.33
N SER A 241 -2.72 12.21 -3.95
CA SER A 241 -3.96 12.21 -3.17
C SER A 241 -4.08 10.84 -2.50
N GLU A 242 -4.68 10.77 -1.30
CA GLU A 242 -4.95 9.49 -0.62
C GLU A 242 -5.68 8.50 -1.56
N VAL A 243 -6.40 9.01 -2.54
CA VAL A 243 -7.10 8.23 -3.56
C VAL A 243 -6.13 7.55 -4.54
N GLU A 244 -5.00 8.16 -4.89
CA GLU A 244 -4.02 7.58 -5.82
C GLU A 244 -3.21 6.45 -5.16
N ALA A 245 -2.98 6.51 -3.86
CA ALA A 245 -2.30 5.45 -3.11
C ALA A 245 -3.07 4.10 -3.13
N ASP A 246 -4.38 4.14 -3.33
CA ASP A 246 -5.21 2.93 -3.45
C ASP A 246 -5.06 2.23 -4.82
N TRP A 247 -4.58 2.93 -5.86
CA TRP A 247 -4.49 2.45 -7.23
C TRP A 247 -3.10 2.05 -7.68
N ALA A 248 -2.06 2.44 -6.94
CA ALA A 248 -0.68 2.18 -7.29
C ALA A 248 0.16 1.76 -6.08
N GLN A 249 1.07 0.81 -6.29
CA GLN A 249 1.99 0.36 -5.27
C GLN A 249 3.36 0.08 -5.87
N VAL A 250 4.41 0.64 -5.25
CA VAL A 250 5.80 0.30 -5.59
C VAL A 250 6.37 -0.61 -4.51
N THR A 251 6.94 -1.73 -4.91
CA THR A 251 7.54 -2.73 -4.03
C THR A 251 9.01 -2.94 -4.36
N ALA A 252 9.80 -3.24 -3.34
CA ALA A 252 11.16 -3.65 -3.54
C ALA A 252 11.18 -5.09 -4.09
N GLY A 253 11.84 -5.29 -5.22
CA GLY A 253 12.13 -6.63 -5.75
C GLY A 253 13.08 -7.40 -4.83
N PRO A 254 13.29 -8.71 -5.08
CA PRO A 254 14.03 -9.59 -4.17
C PRO A 254 15.43 -9.08 -3.81
N TRP A 255 16.19 -8.60 -4.79
CA TRP A 255 17.53 -8.08 -4.54
C TRP A 255 17.50 -6.79 -3.71
N LEU A 256 16.65 -5.83 -4.07
CA LEU A 256 16.53 -4.57 -3.34
C LEU A 256 16.00 -4.81 -1.92
N ALA A 257 15.02 -5.67 -1.76
CA ALA A 257 14.47 -6.04 -0.44
C ALA A 257 15.54 -6.66 0.47
N GLN A 258 16.39 -7.55 -0.07
CA GLN A 258 17.50 -8.13 0.67
C GLN A 258 18.55 -7.08 1.05
N THR A 259 18.88 -6.17 0.12
CA THR A 259 19.80 -5.05 0.35
C THR A 259 19.29 -4.13 1.46
N LEU A 260 18.00 -3.77 1.42
CA LEU A 260 17.35 -2.97 2.46
C LEU A 260 17.32 -3.67 3.83
N LYS A 261 17.11 -4.99 3.82
CA LYS A 261 17.21 -5.79 5.05
C LYS A 261 18.63 -5.75 5.61
N GLY A 262 19.65 -5.83 4.75
CA GLY A 262 21.06 -5.70 5.17
C GLY A 262 21.39 -4.33 5.76
N LEU A 263 20.80 -3.26 5.21
CA LEU A 263 20.97 -1.90 5.76
C LEU A 263 20.28 -1.69 7.12
N ARG A 264 19.19 -2.43 7.38
CA ARG A 264 18.37 -2.29 8.60
C ARG A 264 18.72 -3.28 9.72
N SER A 265 19.34 -4.40 9.38
CA SER A 265 19.60 -5.47 10.34
C SER A 265 20.89 -6.23 10.04
N GLN A 266 21.54 -6.74 11.08
CA GLN A 266 22.77 -7.55 10.96
C GLN A 266 22.57 -8.85 10.18
N GLN A 267 21.34 -9.39 10.14
CA GLN A 267 21.02 -10.68 9.49
C GLN A 267 21.11 -10.65 7.96
N GLY A 268 21.06 -9.45 7.35
CA GLY A 268 21.17 -9.28 5.90
C GLY A 268 22.60 -8.98 5.41
N LEU A 269 23.57 -8.86 6.33
CA LEU A 269 24.94 -8.56 5.98
C LEU A 269 25.68 -9.83 5.46
N GLU A 270 26.38 -9.66 4.36
CA GLU A 270 27.22 -10.72 3.79
C GLU A 270 28.32 -11.13 4.78
N ALA A 271 28.55 -12.43 4.92
CA ALA A 271 29.62 -12.96 5.75
C ALA A 271 30.95 -12.78 5.02
N ILE A 272 31.65 -11.70 5.34
CA ILE A 272 33.00 -11.39 4.80
C ILE A 272 34.03 -11.43 5.92
N ASP A 273 35.25 -11.78 5.54
CA ASP A 273 36.41 -11.90 6.43
C ASP A 273 37.64 -11.24 5.76
N PRO A 274 38.37 -10.35 6.44
CA PRO A 274 39.63 -9.81 5.94
C PRO A 274 40.74 -10.87 5.77
N GLY A 275 40.54 -12.07 6.34
CA GLY A 275 41.44 -13.19 6.23
C GLY A 275 42.74 -12.99 7.00
N LYS A 276 43.74 -13.80 6.66
CA LYS A 276 45.08 -13.80 7.31
C LYS A 276 45.89 -12.50 7.10
N ALA A 277 45.42 -11.63 6.21
CA ALA A 277 46.06 -10.32 5.97
C ALA A 277 45.82 -9.32 7.12
N LEU A 278 44.81 -9.57 7.95
CA LEU A 278 44.58 -8.83 9.19
C LEU A 278 45.38 -9.49 10.34
N HIS A 279 46.33 -8.73 10.89
CA HIS A 279 47.11 -9.17 12.06
C HIS A 279 46.33 -8.81 13.35
N GLY A 280 45.26 -9.56 13.64
CA GLY A 280 44.42 -9.35 14.81
C GLY A 280 43.08 -10.06 14.65
N ALA A 281 42.31 -10.09 15.73
CA ALA A 281 40.95 -10.63 15.72
C ALA A 281 39.93 -9.49 15.96
N LEU A 282 38.95 -9.42 15.09
CA LEU A 282 37.83 -8.48 15.28
C LEU A 282 36.88 -9.01 16.36
N ARG A 283 36.49 -8.13 17.26
CA ARG A 283 35.39 -8.41 18.20
C ARG A 283 34.07 -8.54 17.44
N PRO A 284 33.03 -9.23 17.97
CA PRO A 284 31.79 -9.46 17.27
C PRO A 284 31.16 -8.18 16.69
N TYR A 285 31.11 -7.11 17.47
CA TYR A 285 30.56 -5.83 17.02
C TYR A 285 31.41 -5.18 15.91
N GLN A 286 32.75 -5.32 15.96
CA GLN A 286 33.64 -4.82 14.89
C GLN A 286 33.47 -5.59 13.58
N GLN A 287 33.19 -6.90 13.66
CA GLN A 287 32.86 -7.69 12.48
C GLN A 287 31.56 -7.19 11.83
N VAL A 288 30.54 -6.89 12.65
CA VAL A 288 29.28 -6.32 12.17
C VAL A 288 29.52 -4.95 11.52
N GLY A 289 30.27 -4.07 12.19
CA GLY A 289 30.59 -2.74 11.66
C GLY A 289 31.36 -2.81 10.34
N MET A 290 32.36 -3.69 10.22
CA MET A 290 33.14 -3.91 9.00
C MET A 290 32.24 -4.43 7.85
N ARG A 291 31.35 -5.39 8.11
CA ARG A 291 30.40 -5.90 7.11
C ARG A 291 29.43 -4.83 6.65
N TRP A 292 28.95 -3.99 7.56
CA TRP A 292 28.09 -2.87 7.26
C TRP A 292 28.82 -1.81 6.39
N LEU A 293 30.04 -1.46 6.75
CA LEU A 293 30.89 -0.57 5.94
C LEU A 293 31.14 -1.15 4.53
N TYR A 294 31.36 -2.47 4.43
CA TYR A 294 31.52 -3.16 3.15
C TYR A 294 30.25 -3.07 2.28
N LEU A 295 29.07 -3.31 2.87
CA LEU A 295 27.80 -3.16 2.16
C LEU A 295 27.64 -1.74 1.61
N LEU A 296 27.88 -0.71 2.44
CA LEU A 296 27.80 0.68 2.00
C LEU A 296 28.84 1.05 0.92
N ALA A 297 30.07 0.52 1.05
CA ALA A 297 31.10 0.70 0.04
C ALA A 297 30.70 0.05 -1.29
N ARG A 298 30.13 -1.15 -1.28
CA ARG A 298 29.57 -1.81 -2.48
C ARG A 298 28.44 -1.04 -3.12
N LEU A 299 27.57 -0.45 -2.31
CA LEU A 299 26.48 0.42 -2.77
C LEU A 299 26.98 1.82 -3.20
N ARG A 300 28.29 2.09 -3.06
CA ARG A 300 28.88 3.44 -3.24
C ARG A 300 28.19 4.54 -2.43
N LEU A 301 27.69 4.16 -1.27
CA LEU A 301 27.11 5.08 -0.31
C LEU A 301 28.19 5.52 0.67
N GLY A 302 28.07 6.74 1.16
CA GLY A 302 28.87 7.22 2.28
C GLY A 302 28.48 6.48 3.57
N ALA A 303 29.43 6.42 4.53
CA ALA A 303 29.21 5.81 5.83
C ALA A 303 29.72 6.72 6.95
N CYS A 304 29.04 6.70 8.09
CA CYS A 304 29.51 7.32 9.32
C CYS A 304 29.63 6.26 10.41
N LEU A 305 30.86 5.95 10.83
CA LEU A 305 31.12 5.01 11.93
C LEU A 305 31.15 5.80 13.24
N ALA A 306 29.99 5.82 13.93
CA ALA A 306 29.76 6.64 15.12
C ALA A 306 30.00 5.90 16.45
N ASP A 307 30.85 4.87 16.44
CA ASP A 307 31.26 4.18 17.68
C ASP A 307 31.98 5.12 18.65
N ASP A 308 31.90 4.86 19.94
CA ASP A 308 32.64 5.60 20.96
C ASP A 308 34.15 5.55 20.76
N MET A 309 34.87 6.48 21.37
CA MET A 309 36.33 6.49 21.32
C MET A 309 36.91 5.23 22.01
N GLY A 310 37.95 4.64 21.39
CA GLY A 310 38.59 3.45 21.91
C GLY A 310 37.97 2.09 21.47
N LEU A 311 36.82 2.10 20.80
CA LEU A 311 36.18 0.86 20.32
C LEU A 311 36.79 0.28 19.03
N GLY A 312 37.91 0.81 18.57
CA GLY A 312 38.67 0.25 17.44
C GLY A 312 38.02 0.55 16.09
N LYS A 313 37.64 1.79 15.83
CA LYS A 313 37.17 2.22 14.51
C LYS A 313 38.23 1.99 13.42
N THR A 314 39.50 2.28 13.74
CA THR A 314 40.63 2.14 12.79
C THR A 314 40.77 0.71 12.30
N ILE A 315 40.74 -0.30 13.18
CA ILE A 315 40.85 -1.70 12.77
C ILE A 315 39.68 -2.15 11.87
N GLN A 316 38.47 -1.61 12.06
CA GLN A 316 37.33 -1.88 11.21
C GLN A 316 37.55 -1.31 9.78
N VAL A 317 38.07 -0.09 9.68
CA VAL A 317 38.41 0.55 8.41
C VAL A 317 39.56 -0.19 7.71
N LEU A 318 40.61 -0.56 8.43
CA LEU A 318 41.73 -1.34 7.87
C LEU A 318 41.27 -2.72 7.37
N SER A 319 40.38 -3.36 8.10
CA SER A 319 39.76 -4.63 7.69
C SER A 319 38.96 -4.48 6.40
N LEU A 320 38.16 -3.41 6.28
CA LEU A 320 37.45 -3.10 5.04
C LEU A 320 38.43 -2.93 3.87
N LEU A 321 39.49 -2.15 4.03
CA LEU A 321 40.48 -1.92 2.99
C LEU A 321 41.18 -3.21 2.54
N LEU A 322 41.47 -4.13 3.47
CA LEU A 322 41.99 -5.46 3.16
C LEU A 322 41.02 -6.29 2.33
N VAL A 323 39.74 -6.30 2.68
CA VAL A 323 38.68 -7.01 1.94
C VAL A 323 38.58 -6.43 0.53
N LEU A 324 38.48 -5.13 0.39
CA LEU A 324 38.40 -4.46 -0.91
C LEU A 324 39.62 -4.73 -1.78
N LYS A 325 40.82 -4.71 -1.21
CA LYS A 325 42.06 -5.06 -1.90
C LYS A 325 42.06 -6.49 -2.43
N ASN A 326 41.62 -7.46 -1.61
CA ASN A 326 41.58 -8.87 -1.98
C ASN A 326 40.56 -9.17 -3.09
N GLN A 327 39.48 -8.40 -3.18
CA GLN A 327 38.44 -8.56 -4.19
C GLN A 327 38.72 -7.81 -5.49
N SER A 328 39.64 -6.85 -5.48
CA SER A 328 40.00 -6.07 -6.66
C SER A 328 40.83 -6.93 -7.62
N THR A 329 40.28 -7.27 -8.78
CA THR A 329 40.95 -7.98 -9.88
C THR A 329 41.83 -7.05 -10.73
N GLN A 330 41.69 -5.76 -10.57
CA GLN A 330 42.50 -4.72 -11.22
C GLN A 330 43.41 -4.06 -10.19
N GLN A 331 44.59 -3.56 -10.62
CA GLN A 331 45.44 -2.72 -9.77
C GLN A 331 44.59 -1.60 -9.19
N GLY A 332 44.20 -1.73 -7.91
CA GLY A 332 43.25 -0.84 -7.27
C GLY A 332 43.75 0.60 -7.24
N LYS A 333 42.87 1.53 -7.48
CA LYS A 333 43.13 2.96 -7.25
C LYS A 333 43.48 3.17 -5.78
N PRO A 334 44.39 4.08 -5.44
CA PRO A 334 44.76 4.37 -4.06
C PRO A 334 43.54 4.94 -3.30
N SER A 335 43.45 4.60 -2.03
CA SER A 335 42.50 5.21 -1.11
C SER A 335 43.10 6.43 -0.45
N LEU A 336 42.36 7.55 -0.36
CA LEU A 336 42.81 8.78 0.30
C LEU A 336 42.31 8.76 1.75
N LEU A 337 43.24 8.85 2.72
CA LEU A 337 42.96 9.09 4.10
C LEU A 337 43.20 10.57 4.44
N VAL A 338 42.14 11.24 4.94
CA VAL A 338 42.24 12.60 5.47
C VAL A 338 42.09 12.55 6.98
N ALA A 339 43.12 12.95 7.70
CA ALA A 339 43.14 12.94 9.17
C ALA A 339 43.86 14.20 9.70
N PRO A 340 43.57 14.66 10.92
CA PRO A 340 44.37 15.66 11.62
C PRO A 340 45.83 15.24 11.70
N ALA A 341 46.76 16.18 11.56
CA ALA A 341 48.21 15.91 11.56
C ALA A 341 48.67 15.13 12.80
N SER A 342 48.07 15.42 13.97
CA SER A 342 48.34 14.74 15.24
C SER A 342 47.97 13.25 15.25
N LEU A 343 47.09 12.80 14.34
CA LEU A 343 46.64 11.38 14.24
C LEU A 343 47.37 10.59 13.16
N LEU A 344 48.14 11.21 12.28
CA LEU A 344 48.83 10.51 11.19
C LEU A 344 49.80 9.45 11.72
N ALA A 345 50.57 9.76 12.75
CA ALA A 345 51.47 8.80 13.39
C ALA A 345 50.73 7.59 13.98
N ASN A 346 49.57 7.82 14.59
CA ASN A 346 48.74 6.73 15.14
C ASN A 346 48.20 5.84 14.02
N TRP A 347 47.73 6.43 12.92
CA TRP A 347 47.29 5.68 11.74
C TRP A 347 48.38 4.84 11.14
N ALA A 348 49.59 5.39 11.00
CA ALA A 348 50.77 4.66 10.50
C ALA A 348 51.09 3.48 11.40
N ALA A 349 51.15 3.68 12.70
CA ALA A 349 51.44 2.61 13.69
C ALA A 349 50.34 1.50 13.70
N GLU A 350 49.06 1.86 13.63
CA GLU A 350 47.98 0.89 13.55
C GLU A 350 47.97 0.13 12.22
N LEU A 351 48.33 0.80 11.11
CA LEU A 351 48.44 0.18 9.80
C LEU A 351 49.58 -0.87 9.79
N GLU A 352 50.76 -0.51 10.30
CA GLU A 352 51.89 -1.42 10.43
C GLU A 352 51.57 -2.63 11.34
N ARG A 353 50.84 -2.37 12.43
CA ARG A 353 50.45 -3.39 13.40
C ARG A 353 49.38 -4.36 12.88
N PHE A 354 48.35 -3.86 12.26
CA PHE A 354 47.16 -4.66 11.92
C PHE A 354 47.03 -5.01 10.44
N ALA A 355 47.59 -4.22 9.55
CA ALA A 355 47.45 -4.43 8.10
C ALA A 355 48.76 -4.10 7.33
N PRO A 356 49.91 -4.72 7.66
CA PRO A 356 51.21 -4.36 7.06
C PRO A 356 51.27 -4.61 5.55
N SER A 357 50.33 -5.35 4.98
CA SER A 357 50.20 -5.54 3.53
C SER A 357 49.63 -4.33 2.79
N LEU A 358 49.03 -3.38 3.49
CA LEU A 358 48.60 -2.10 2.93
C LEU A 358 49.83 -1.14 2.93
N LYS A 359 50.13 -0.53 1.80
CA LYS A 359 51.21 0.42 1.70
C LYS A 359 50.67 1.86 1.85
N ALA A 360 51.17 2.59 2.84
CA ALA A 360 50.98 4.03 2.89
C ALA A 360 52.06 4.76 2.10
N LEU A 361 51.72 5.82 1.41
CA LEU A 361 52.60 6.72 0.67
C LEU A 361 52.80 8.02 1.43
#